data_9f4dd7c906dee1b9a96408834f9adbac
#
_entry.id   9f4dd7c906dee1b9a96408834f9adbac
#
_cell.length_a   1.000
_cell.length_b   1.000
_cell.length_c   1.000
_cell.angle_alpha   90.00
_cell.angle_beta   90.00
_cell.angle_gamma   90.00
#
_symmetry.space_group_name_H-M   'P 1'
#
loop_
_entity.id
_entity.type
_entity.pdbx_description
1 polymer ?
#
loop_
_entity_poly.entity_id
_entity_poly.type
_entity_poly.pdbx_seq_one_letter_code
_entity_poly.pdbx_strand_id
1 'polypeptide(L)'
;MYSPRQKLAVITTFWDWRSHANHMAERFLSGYPRDGRWHHPAFDVAGAFVEQSGDDDVSCQRARECGFTIYPTIAEALRLGTDQLAVDGVLLIAEHGEYPTNDIGQKLYPRYEFFSQIADVFRQDGRCVPVFNDKHLSYSFDKAQSMVATASELGFPLLCGSSLPVTFRLPPVELPLDGPMEEALMIGVGGSDAMDYHALEAMQCMVERRQGGETGVSAVQLIEGNDVWHAGQDRRWSRRLLEGALAHSDSRSGTAIDDGRPQDQIGRAHV
;
A
#
# COMPACT_ATOMS: atom_id res chain seq x y z
N MET A 1 2.92 -4.11 -36.42
CA MET A 1 2.20 -5.24 -35.79
C MET A 1 1.92 -4.83 -34.35
N TYR A 2 0.68 -4.79 -33.92
CA TYR A 2 0.35 -4.59 -32.50
C TYR A 2 0.81 -5.84 -31.74
N SER A 3 1.69 -5.67 -30.76
CA SER A 3 1.94 -6.76 -29.81
C SER A 3 0.66 -7.12 -29.10
N PRO A 4 0.39 -8.41 -28.86
CA PRO A 4 -0.77 -8.80 -28.05
C PRO A 4 -0.68 -8.13 -26.68
N ARG A 5 -1.84 -7.67 -26.16
CA ARG A 5 -1.88 -7.07 -24.82
C ARG A 5 -1.56 -8.15 -23.77
N GLN A 6 -0.82 -7.76 -22.77
CA GLN A 6 -0.45 -8.64 -21.65
C GLN A 6 -1.66 -8.88 -20.73
N LYS A 7 -1.70 -10.03 -20.09
CA LYS A 7 -2.81 -10.46 -19.24
C LYS A 7 -2.47 -10.29 -17.76
N LEU A 8 -3.39 -9.72 -16.99
CA LEU A 8 -3.31 -9.62 -15.53
C LEU A 8 -4.33 -10.53 -14.85
N ALA A 9 -3.94 -11.11 -13.71
CA ALA A 9 -4.86 -11.61 -12.72
C ALA A 9 -4.98 -10.62 -11.55
N VAL A 10 -6.20 -10.38 -11.10
CA VAL A 10 -6.50 -9.63 -9.87
C VAL A 10 -6.84 -10.63 -8.77
N ILE A 11 -6.03 -10.67 -7.72
CA ILE A 11 -6.22 -11.54 -6.55
C ILE A 11 -6.56 -10.64 -5.37
N THR A 12 -7.79 -10.71 -4.90
CA THR A 12 -8.28 -9.78 -3.87
C THR A 12 -9.15 -10.47 -2.83
N THR A 13 -9.22 -9.83 -1.67
CA THR A 13 -10.08 -10.23 -0.56
C THR A 13 -11.53 -9.79 -0.76
N PHE A 14 -11.74 -8.59 -1.29
CA PHE A 14 -13.05 -7.97 -1.47
C PHE A 14 -13.03 -6.93 -2.58
N TRP A 15 -14.13 -6.77 -3.31
CA TRP A 15 -14.20 -5.82 -4.42
C TRP A 15 -15.49 -5.01 -4.41
N ASP A 16 -15.53 -3.93 -3.67
CA ASP A 16 -16.59 -2.93 -3.71
C ASP A 16 -16.16 -1.66 -4.46
N TRP A 17 -17.08 -0.74 -4.63
CA TRP A 17 -16.85 0.54 -5.31
C TRP A 17 -15.73 1.39 -4.71
N ARG A 18 -15.45 1.27 -3.41
CA ARG A 18 -14.42 2.04 -2.68
C ARG A 18 -13.20 1.22 -2.31
N SER A 19 -13.18 -0.06 -2.63
CA SER A 19 -12.04 -0.91 -2.30
C SER A 19 -10.81 -0.58 -3.13
N HIS A 20 -9.66 -0.96 -2.61
CA HIS A 20 -8.41 -0.87 -3.36
C HIS A 20 -8.43 -1.72 -4.63
N ALA A 21 -9.09 -2.88 -4.61
CA ALA A 21 -9.31 -3.69 -5.80
C ALA A 21 -9.98 -2.87 -6.91
N ASN A 22 -11.05 -2.14 -6.58
CA ASN A 22 -11.72 -1.30 -7.56
C ASN A 22 -10.81 -0.18 -8.07
N HIS A 23 -10.18 0.58 -7.16
CA HIS A 23 -9.33 1.70 -7.56
C HIS A 23 -8.14 1.29 -8.42
N MET A 24 -7.55 0.13 -8.18
CA MET A 24 -6.38 -0.35 -8.93
C MET A 24 -6.78 -1.06 -10.22
N ALA A 25 -7.75 -1.99 -10.16
CA ALA A 25 -8.20 -2.71 -11.34
C ALA A 25 -8.84 -1.80 -12.39
N GLU A 26 -9.59 -0.77 -11.97
CA GLU A 26 -10.22 0.19 -12.89
C GLU A 26 -9.21 0.89 -13.79
N ARG A 27 -7.98 1.11 -13.34
CA ARG A 27 -6.92 1.71 -14.18
C ARG A 27 -6.56 0.83 -15.37
N PHE A 28 -6.72 -0.48 -15.24
CA PHE A 28 -6.49 -1.45 -16.32
C PHE A 28 -7.77 -1.73 -17.11
N LEU A 29 -8.93 -1.74 -16.46
CA LEU A 29 -10.22 -1.98 -17.10
C LEU A 29 -10.67 -0.79 -17.93
N SER A 30 -10.67 0.41 -17.35
CA SER A 30 -11.21 1.63 -17.96
C SER A 30 -10.13 2.63 -18.38
N GLY A 31 -8.89 2.45 -17.93
CA GLY A 31 -7.83 3.43 -18.10
C GLY A 31 -7.89 4.56 -17.06
N TYR A 32 -7.05 5.57 -17.23
CA TYR A 32 -6.96 6.71 -16.31
C TYR A 32 -6.45 7.98 -17.01
N PRO A 33 -6.81 9.17 -16.50
CA PRO A 33 -6.29 10.43 -17.04
C PRO A 33 -4.86 10.68 -16.57
N ARG A 34 -4.00 11.10 -17.49
CA ARG A 34 -2.64 11.55 -17.21
C ARG A 34 -2.22 12.61 -18.21
N ASP A 35 -1.66 13.73 -17.75
CA ASP A 35 -1.18 14.84 -18.59
C ASP A 35 -2.23 15.32 -19.62
N GLY A 36 -3.49 15.43 -19.20
CA GLY A 36 -4.60 15.86 -20.03
C GLY A 36 -5.05 14.85 -21.11
N ARG A 37 -4.59 13.62 -21.04
CA ARG A 37 -4.95 12.53 -21.96
C ARG A 37 -5.44 11.30 -21.21
N TRP A 38 -6.26 10.50 -21.88
CA TRP A 38 -6.69 9.20 -21.36
C TRP A 38 -5.67 8.12 -21.70
N HIS A 39 -5.19 7.42 -20.69
CA HIS A 39 -4.23 6.33 -20.84
C HIS A 39 -4.90 4.99 -20.62
N HIS A 40 -4.59 4.04 -21.49
CA HIS A 40 -4.90 2.63 -21.32
C HIS A 40 -3.58 1.86 -21.18
N PRO A 41 -3.33 1.23 -20.02
CA PRO A 41 -2.15 0.36 -19.86
C PRO A 41 -2.12 -0.74 -20.91
N ALA A 42 -0.94 -1.27 -21.21
CA ALA A 42 -0.77 -2.35 -22.17
C ALA A 42 -1.18 -3.74 -21.62
N PHE A 43 -1.96 -3.76 -20.57
CA PHE A 43 -2.44 -4.97 -19.90
C PHE A 43 -3.97 -5.01 -19.92
N ASP A 44 -4.51 -6.23 -20.03
CA ASP A 44 -5.93 -6.53 -19.85
C ASP A 44 -6.11 -7.37 -18.59
N VAL A 45 -7.08 -7.04 -17.75
CA VAL A 45 -7.53 -7.94 -16.68
C VAL A 45 -8.22 -9.11 -17.35
N ALA A 46 -7.64 -10.31 -17.25
CA ALA A 46 -8.15 -11.52 -17.89
C ALA A 46 -8.85 -12.45 -16.89
N GLY A 47 -8.42 -12.43 -15.64
CA GLY A 47 -9.00 -13.23 -14.58
C GLY A 47 -8.94 -12.54 -13.23
N ALA A 48 -9.83 -12.95 -12.32
CA ALA A 48 -9.83 -12.49 -10.95
C ALA A 48 -10.16 -13.64 -9.98
N PHE A 49 -9.65 -13.53 -8.76
CA PHE A 49 -10.10 -14.25 -7.59
C PHE A 49 -10.59 -13.22 -6.56
N VAL A 50 -11.78 -13.39 -6.04
CA VAL A 50 -12.38 -12.55 -4.99
C VAL A 50 -12.81 -13.47 -3.86
N GLU A 51 -12.18 -13.33 -2.67
CA GLU A 51 -12.40 -14.25 -1.58
C GLU A 51 -13.76 -14.08 -0.89
N GLN A 52 -14.12 -12.80 -0.67
CA GLN A 52 -15.37 -12.45 0.02
C GLN A 52 -16.25 -11.62 -0.91
N SER A 53 -17.53 -11.93 -0.92
CA SER A 53 -18.56 -11.15 -1.60
C SER A 53 -19.60 -10.67 -0.58
N GLY A 54 -20.14 -9.47 -0.79
CA GLY A 54 -21.17 -8.87 0.04
C GLY A 54 -22.18 -8.12 -0.82
N ASP A 55 -23.11 -7.43 -0.17
CA ASP A 55 -24.19 -6.71 -0.86
C ASP A 55 -23.65 -5.60 -1.80
N ASP A 56 -22.49 -5.02 -1.45
CA ASP A 56 -21.85 -3.95 -2.21
C ASP A 56 -20.79 -4.47 -3.20
N ASP A 57 -20.65 -5.78 -3.39
CA ASP A 57 -19.68 -6.37 -4.31
C ASP A 57 -20.01 -6.04 -5.76
N VAL A 58 -19.08 -5.37 -6.42
CA VAL A 58 -19.21 -4.98 -7.83
C VAL A 58 -18.46 -5.90 -8.79
N SER A 59 -17.72 -6.88 -8.29
CA SER A 59 -16.81 -7.72 -9.09
C SER A 59 -17.52 -8.45 -10.23
N CYS A 60 -18.68 -9.06 -9.94
CA CYS A 60 -19.48 -9.77 -10.94
C CYS A 60 -20.05 -8.84 -12.01
N GLN A 61 -20.41 -7.60 -11.65
CA GLN A 61 -20.86 -6.61 -12.61
C GLN A 61 -19.69 -6.21 -13.51
N ARG A 62 -18.53 -5.87 -12.92
CA ARG A 62 -17.33 -5.47 -13.67
C ARG A 62 -16.82 -6.58 -14.59
N ALA A 63 -16.88 -7.84 -14.12
CA ALA A 63 -16.53 -8.99 -14.95
C ALA A 63 -17.39 -9.07 -16.23
N ARG A 64 -18.70 -8.88 -16.12
CA ARG A 64 -19.60 -8.86 -17.28
C ARG A 64 -19.36 -7.68 -18.21
N GLU A 65 -19.15 -6.48 -17.64
CA GLU A 65 -18.97 -5.25 -18.42
C GLU A 65 -17.63 -5.21 -19.17
N CYS A 66 -16.57 -5.75 -18.54
CA CYS A 66 -15.21 -5.67 -19.06
C CYS A 66 -14.68 -6.98 -19.65
N GLY A 67 -15.43 -8.08 -19.54
CA GLY A 67 -15.13 -9.35 -20.21
C GLY A 67 -14.04 -10.20 -19.56
N PHE A 68 -13.80 -10.07 -18.25
CA PHE A 68 -12.92 -10.98 -17.52
C PHE A 68 -13.69 -12.05 -16.76
N THR A 69 -12.99 -13.10 -16.31
CA THR A 69 -13.60 -14.22 -15.58
C THR A 69 -13.20 -14.18 -14.11
N ILE A 70 -14.16 -14.38 -13.20
CA ILE A 70 -13.90 -14.62 -11.78
C ILE A 70 -13.80 -16.12 -11.57
N TYR A 71 -12.69 -16.56 -10.98
CA TYR A 71 -12.38 -17.95 -10.72
C TYR A 71 -12.54 -18.29 -9.22
N PRO A 72 -12.87 -19.53 -8.89
CA PRO A 72 -13.10 -19.96 -7.50
C PRO A 72 -11.80 -20.12 -6.69
N THR A 73 -10.65 -20.18 -7.36
CA THR A 73 -9.33 -20.31 -6.71
C THR A 73 -8.30 -19.39 -7.33
N ILE A 74 -7.29 -19.05 -6.53
CA ILE A 74 -6.13 -18.25 -7.02
C ILE A 74 -5.44 -19.00 -8.17
N ALA A 75 -5.25 -20.32 -8.05
CA ALA A 75 -4.60 -21.11 -9.09
C ALA A 75 -5.35 -21.05 -10.43
N GLU A 76 -6.67 -21.18 -10.40
CA GLU A 76 -7.49 -21.09 -11.63
C GLU A 76 -7.47 -19.67 -12.22
N ALA A 77 -7.47 -18.63 -11.38
CA ALA A 77 -7.36 -17.24 -11.84
C ALA A 77 -6.02 -16.97 -12.54
N LEU A 78 -4.91 -17.51 -12.02
CA LEU A 78 -3.59 -17.39 -12.62
C LEU A 78 -3.45 -18.19 -13.93
N ARG A 79 -4.11 -19.33 -13.99
CA ARG A 79 -4.10 -20.23 -15.15
C ARG A 79 -5.20 -19.93 -16.17
N LEU A 80 -6.11 -19.02 -15.85
CA LEU A 80 -7.29 -18.70 -16.68
C LEU A 80 -8.10 -19.94 -17.07
N GLY A 81 -8.23 -20.89 -16.12
CA GLY A 81 -8.93 -22.14 -16.34
C GLY A 81 -8.17 -23.18 -17.17
N THR A 82 -6.89 -22.98 -17.46
CA THR A 82 -5.99 -23.95 -18.13
C THR A 82 -5.11 -24.68 -17.11
N ASP A 83 -4.24 -25.57 -17.57
CA ASP A 83 -3.34 -26.37 -16.72
C ASP A 83 -2.02 -25.67 -16.39
N GLN A 84 -1.74 -24.49 -16.99
CA GLN A 84 -0.49 -23.76 -16.86
C GLN A 84 -0.73 -22.26 -16.64
N LEU A 85 0.24 -21.59 -16.02
CA LEU A 85 0.23 -20.14 -15.83
C LEU A 85 -0.01 -19.42 -17.14
N ALA A 86 -1.09 -18.68 -17.25
CA ALA A 86 -1.59 -18.06 -18.47
C ALA A 86 -1.66 -16.52 -18.41
N VAL A 87 -1.21 -15.92 -17.29
CA VAL A 87 -1.13 -14.46 -17.12
C VAL A 87 0.31 -13.96 -17.22
N ASP A 88 0.49 -12.67 -17.40
CA ASP A 88 1.78 -11.99 -17.54
C ASP A 88 2.11 -11.10 -16.34
N GLY A 89 1.18 -10.97 -15.38
CA GLY A 89 1.36 -10.24 -14.14
C GLY A 89 0.22 -10.49 -13.16
N VAL A 90 0.47 -10.22 -11.90
CA VAL A 90 -0.50 -10.39 -10.81
C VAL A 90 -0.63 -9.10 -10.00
N LEU A 91 -1.88 -8.68 -9.77
CA LEU A 91 -2.22 -7.66 -8.79
C LEU A 91 -2.76 -8.36 -7.54
N LEU A 92 -1.96 -8.40 -6.47
CA LEU A 92 -2.35 -8.93 -5.17
C LEU A 92 -2.82 -7.77 -4.29
N ILE A 93 -4.12 -7.71 -4.04
CA ILE A 93 -4.78 -6.62 -3.32
C ILE A 93 -5.59 -7.22 -2.17
N ALA A 94 -4.91 -7.70 -1.15
CA ALA A 94 -5.52 -8.32 0.01
C ALA A 94 -5.76 -7.27 1.12
N GLU A 95 -6.69 -6.39 0.85
CA GLU A 95 -7.13 -5.29 1.71
C GLU A 95 -8.66 -5.24 1.68
N HIS A 96 -9.29 -4.77 2.75
CA HIS A 96 -10.73 -4.81 2.98
C HIS A 96 -11.29 -6.22 3.25
N GLY A 97 -12.56 -6.27 3.61
CA GLY A 97 -13.24 -7.49 4.04
C GLY A 97 -13.20 -7.71 5.55
N GLU A 98 -13.82 -8.79 5.99
CA GLU A 98 -13.95 -9.15 7.40
C GLU A 98 -12.85 -10.12 7.79
N TYR A 99 -11.89 -9.62 8.59
CA TYR A 99 -10.77 -10.39 9.12
C TYR A 99 -10.60 -10.14 10.61
N PRO A 100 -10.09 -11.09 11.37
CA PRO A 100 -9.81 -10.91 12.78
C PRO A 100 -8.75 -9.84 13.00
N THR A 101 -8.78 -9.26 14.19
CA THR A 101 -7.75 -8.32 14.68
C THR A 101 -7.01 -9.02 15.82
N ASN A 102 -5.68 -8.92 15.85
CA ASN A 102 -4.89 -9.47 16.94
C ASN A 102 -4.88 -8.56 18.17
N ASP A 103 -4.23 -9.01 19.25
CA ASP A 103 -4.20 -8.32 20.55
C ASP A 103 -3.51 -6.96 20.51
N ILE A 104 -2.69 -6.68 19.48
CA ILE A 104 -2.03 -5.39 19.29
C ILE A 104 -2.73 -4.49 18.26
N GLY A 105 -3.95 -4.85 17.85
CA GLY A 105 -4.81 -4.04 16.99
C GLY A 105 -4.56 -4.17 15.50
N GLN A 106 -3.74 -5.12 15.04
CA GLN A 106 -3.48 -5.33 13.63
C GLN A 106 -4.54 -6.23 13.00
N LYS A 107 -5.06 -5.83 11.85
CA LYS A 107 -5.97 -6.63 11.05
C LYS A 107 -5.21 -7.70 10.26
N LEU A 108 -5.61 -8.95 10.41
CA LEU A 108 -4.90 -10.11 9.88
C LEU A 108 -5.31 -10.38 8.42
N TYR A 109 -5.03 -9.44 7.53
CA TYR A 109 -5.28 -9.64 6.10
C TYR A 109 -4.41 -10.75 5.52
N PRO A 110 -4.95 -11.62 4.63
CA PRO A 110 -4.29 -12.84 4.14
C PRO A 110 -3.27 -12.59 3.02
N ARG A 111 -2.50 -11.50 3.07
CA ARG A 111 -1.52 -11.15 2.02
C ARG A 111 -0.48 -12.24 1.81
N TYR A 112 0.09 -12.73 2.92
CA TYR A 112 1.07 -13.81 2.88
C TYR A 112 0.48 -15.12 2.36
N GLU A 113 -0.72 -15.45 2.81
CA GLU A 113 -1.42 -16.67 2.42
C GLU A 113 -1.77 -16.67 0.93
N PHE A 114 -2.19 -15.54 0.39
CA PHE A 114 -2.45 -15.40 -1.05
C PHE A 114 -1.16 -15.40 -1.86
N PHE A 115 -0.14 -14.67 -1.39
CA PHE A 115 1.18 -14.67 -2.02
C PHE A 115 1.78 -16.09 -2.07
N SER A 116 1.64 -16.86 -1.00
CA SER A 116 2.14 -18.24 -0.95
C SER A 116 1.48 -19.11 -2.00
N GLN A 117 0.15 -19.01 -2.18
CA GLN A 117 -0.57 -19.73 -3.22
C GLN A 117 -0.14 -19.31 -4.64
N ILE A 118 0.13 -18.01 -4.86
CA ILE A 118 0.69 -17.52 -6.13
C ILE A 118 2.07 -18.13 -6.38
N ALA A 119 2.95 -18.11 -5.39
CA ALA A 119 4.29 -18.69 -5.49
C ALA A 119 4.25 -20.21 -5.71
N ASP A 120 3.29 -20.92 -5.14
CA ASP A 120 3.11 -22.37 -5.37
C ASP A 120 2.70 -22.67 -6.80
N VAL A 121 1.83 -21.85 -7.42
CA VAL A 121 1.53 -21.97 -8.85
C VAL A 121 2.79 -21.73 -9.69
N PHE A 122 3.58 -20.74 -9.36
CA PHE A 122 4.84 -20.47 -10.08
C PHE A 122 5.82 -21.64 -10.01
N ARG A 123 5.95 -22.28 -8.83
CA ARG A 123 6.79 -23.48 -8.65
C ARG A 123 6.27 -24.67 -9.47
N GLN A 124 4.96 -24.90 -9.41
CA GLN A 124 4.33 -26.02 -10.10
C GLN A 124 4.45 -25.91 -11.62
N ASP A 125 4.26 -24.71 -12.14
CA ASP A 125 4.20 -24.46 -13.58
C ASP A 125 5.58 -24.11 -14.18
N GLY A 126 6.62 -23.98 -13.35
CA GLY A 126 7.98 -23.65 -13.77
C GLY A 126 8.12 -22.30 -14.46
N ARG A 127 7.16 -21.40 -14.26
CA ARG A 127 7.12 -20.04 -14.82
C ARG A 127 6.71 -19.04 -13.76
N CYS A 128 7.37 -17.88 -13.76
CA CYS A 128 7.02 -16.76 -12.88
C CYS A 128 6.65 -15.52 -13.69
N VAL A 129 5.88 -14.62 -13.08
CA VAL A 129 5.53 -13.31 -13.62
C VAL A 129 5.65 -12.26 -12.52
N PRO A 130 5.78 -10.95 -12.85
CA PRO A 130 5.78 -9.88 -11.86
C PRO A 130 4.54 -9.91 -10.97
N VAL A 131 4.74 -9.65 -9.68
CA VAL A 131 3.65 -9.51 -8.69
C VAL A 131 3.73 -8.12 -8.10
N PHE A 132 2.62 -7.39 -8.15
CA PHE A 132 2.39 -6.19 -7.36
C PHE A 132 1.57 -6.56 -6.13
N ASN A 133 2.07 -6.23 -4.93
CA ASN A 133 1.35 -6.38 -3.68
C ASN A 133 0.97 -5.00 -3.14
N ASP A 134 -0.31 -4.76 -2.97
CA ASP A 134 -0.81 -3.50 -2.43
C ASP A 134 -0.43 -3.33 -0.97
N LYS A 135 0.11 -2.15 -0.65
CA LYS A 135 0.56 -1.72 0.68
C LYS A 135 1.70 -2.57 1.26
N HIS A 136 1.68 -2.74 2.60
CA HIS A 136 2.69 -3.57 3.29
C HIS A 136 2.52 -5.06 2.97
N LEU A 137 3.62 -5.79 3.06
CA LEU A 137 3.63 -7.22 2.70
C LEU A 137 2.84 -8.09 3.67
N SER A 138 2.95 -7.82 4.98
CA SER A 138 2.25 -8.60 6.00
C SER A 138 2.19 -7.85 7.32
N TYR A 139 1.25 -8.22 8.18
CA TYR A 139 1.22 -7.84 9.60
C TYR A 139 2.35 -8.51 10.42
N SER A 140 3.02 -9.50 9.88
CA SER A 140 4.15 -10.21 10.48
C SER A 140 5.43 -9.92 9.70
N PHE A 141 6.47 -9.46 10.41
CA PHE A 141 7.77 -9.21 9.81
C PHE A 141 8.39 -10.46 9.19
N ASP A 142 8.31 -11.61 9.89
CA ASP A 142 8.84 -12.89 9.40
C ASP A 142 8.13 -13.33 8.10
N LYS A 143 6.80 -13.15 8.03
CA LYS A 143 6.04 -13.41 6.81
C LYS A 143 6.46 -12.48 5.68
N ALA A 144 6.64 -11.18 5.97
CA ALA A 144 7.11 -10.22 4.99
C ALA A 144 8.51 -10.55 4.45
N GLN A 145 9.45 -10.92 5.33
CA GLN A 145 10.78 -11.40 4.92
C GLN A 145 10.69 -12.65 4.05
N SER A 146 9.82 -13.61 4.41
CA SER A 146 9.60 -14.82 3.64
C SER A 146 9.07 -14.53 2.23
N MET A 147 8.18 -13.54 2.07
CA MET A 147 7.69 -13.11 0.76
C MET A 147 8.82 -12.58 -0.12
N VAL A 148 9.66 -11.71 0.42
CA VAL A 148 10.81 -11.15 -0.30
C VAL A 148 11.83 -12.24 -0.66
N ALA A 149 12.15 -13.14 0.27
CA ALA A 149 13.05 -14.26 0.04
C ALA A 149 12.53 -15.20 -1.06
N THR A 150 11.23 -15.54 -1.03
CA THR A 150 10.58 -16.38 -2.04
C THR A 150 10.61 -15.72 -3.43
N ALA A 151 10.33 -14.42 -3.52
CA ALA A 151 10.40 -13.71 -4.79
C ALA A 151 11.83 -13.70 -5.38
N SER A 152 12.83 -13.51 -4.51
CA SER A 152 14.25 -13.57 -4.88
C SER A 152 14.68 -14.98 -5.31
N GLU A 153 14.26 -16.01 -4.58
CA GLU A 153 14.55 -17.43 -4.89
C GLU A 153 13.98 -17.84 -6.24
N LEU A 154 12.73 -17.48 -6.51
CA LEU A 154 12.04 -17.82 -7.76
C LEU A 154 12.38 -16.86 -8.93
N GLY A 155 13.06 -15.75 -8.62
CA GLY A 155 13.56 -14.81 -9.63
C GLY A 155 12.50 -13.96 -10.31
N PHE A 156 11.42 -13.59 -9.63
CA PHE A 156 10.40 -12.70 -10.18
C PHE A 156 10.39 -11.32 -9.50
N PRO A 157 10.06 -10.24 -10.25
CA PRO A 157 9.89 -8.92 -9.68
C PRO A 157 8.72 -8.87 -8.69
N LEU A 158 8.99 -8.46 -7.45
CA LEU A 158 7.98 -8.16 -6.43
C LEU A 158 7.98 -6.65 -6.19
N LEU A 159 6.88 -5.99 -6.55
CA LEU A 159 6.62 -4.60 -6.21
C LEU A 159 5.65 -4.58 -5.03
N CYS A 160 5.99 -3.82 -4.01
CA CYS A 160 5.12 -3.63 -2.85
C CYS A 160 5.16 -2.17 -2.42
N GLY A 161 4.08 -1.71 -1.82
CA GLY A 161 3.92 -0.34 -1.36
C GLY A 161 2.57 0.24 -1.72
N SER A 162 2.31 1.43 -1.23
CA SER A 162 1.10 2.17 -1.54
C SER A 162 1.33 3.29 -2.57
N SER A 163 0.27 3.97 -2.95
CA SER A 163 0.35 5.14 -3.82
C SER A 163 0.87 6.40 -3.13
N LEU A 164 0.88 6.45 -1.79
CA LEU A 164 1.22 7.65 -1.03
C LEU A 164 2.61 8.23 -1.34
N PRO A 165 3.69 7.44 -1.38
CA PRO A 165 5.01 7.95 -1.71
C PRO A 165 5.13 8.55 -3.11
N VAL A 166 4.30 8.11 -4.04
CA VAL A 166 4.34 8.48 -5.46
C VAL A 166 3.18 9.37 -5.88
N THR A 167 2.32 9.76 -4.94
CA THR A 167 1.17 10.62 -5.21
C THR A 167 1.57 12.09 -5.28
N PHE A 168 0.62 12.90 -5.72
CA PHE A 168 0.77 14.35 -5.77
C PHE A 168 0.88 14.95 -4.37
N ARG A 169 1.84 15.85 -4.16
CA ARG A 169 2.07 16.56 -2.90
C ARG A 169 1.52 17.98 -2.95
N LEU A 170 0.98 18.45 -1.83
CA LEU A 170 0.58 19.84 -1.62
C LEU A 170 1.25 20.37 -0.33
N PRO A 171 2.11 21.41 -0.42
CA PRO A 171 2.66 22.01 -1.65
C PRO A 171 3.57 21.05 -2.42
N PRO A 172 3.81 21.23 -3.72
CA PRO A 172 4.62 20.34 -4.55
C PRO A 172 6.12 20.53 -4.27
N VAL A 173 6.53 20.18 -3.06
CA VAL A 173 7.92 20.30 -2.60
C VAL A 173 8.65 19.00 -2.85
N GLU A 174 9.76 19.08 -3.57
CA GLU A 174 10.72 18.00 -3.73
C GLU A 174 12.01 18.34 -2.99
N LEU A 175 12.43 17.45 -2.08
CA LEU A 175 13.73 17.59 -1.44
C LEU A 175 14.84 17.20 -2.45
N PRO A 176 15.96 17.94 -2.48
CA PRO A 176 17.08 17.55 -3.32
C PRO A 176 17.63 16.18 -2.87
N LEU A 177 18.11 15.39 -3.84
CA LEU A 177 18.85 14.17 -3.54
C LEU A 177 20.20 14.54 -2.90
N ASP A 178 20.66 13.70 -1.98
CA ASP A 178 21.91 13.88 -1.25
C ASP A 178 22.00 15.18 -0.44
N GLY A 179 20.86 15.81 -0.13
CA GLY A 179 20.81 16.96 0.74
C GLY A 179 21.05 16.59 2.22
N PRO A 180 21.60 17.52 3.03
CA PRO A 180 21.72 17.30 4.46
C PRO A 180 20.35 17.28 5.12
N MET A 181 20.11 16.31 6.02
CA MET A 181 18.89 16.20 6.81
C MET A 181 19.27 15.70 8.21
N GLU A 182 18.88 16.43 9.23
CA GLU A 182 19.17 16.09 10.63
C GLU A 182 17.95 15.52 11.33
N GLU A 183 16.75 16.00 10.98
CA GLU A 183 15.50 15.64 11.63
C GLU A 183 14.33 15.68 10.63
N ALA A 184 13.37 14.80 10.79
CA ALA A 184 12.13 14.82 10.06
C ALA A 184 10.95 14.56 11.01
N LEU A 185 9.80 15.17 10.71
CA LEU A 185 8.55 14.97 11.45
C LEU A 185 7.42 14.78 10.46
N MET A 186 6.63 13.75 10.69
CA MET A 186 5.41 13.47 9.96
C MET A 186 4.22 13.51 10.91
N ILE A 187 3.18 14.23 10.51
CA ILE A 187 1.89 14.23 11.20
C ILE A 187 0.93 13.43 10.33
N GLY A 188 0.43 12.33 10.86
CA GLY A 188 -0.54 11.47 10.20
C GLY A 188 -1.88 11.45 10.94
N VAL A 189 -2.93 11.03 10.25
CA VAL A 189 -4.19 10.64 10.89
C VAL A 189 -3.97 9.26 11.49
N GLY A 190 -4.04 9.16 12.82
CA GLY A 190 -3.80 7.91 13.54
C GLY A 190 -5.06 7.09 13.76
N GLY A 191 -4.94 6.03 14.57
CA GLY A 191 -6.03 5.19 15.07
C GLY A 191 -6.07 3.79 14.48
N SER A 192 -5.19 3.45 13.56
CA SER A 192 -5.01 2.08 13.08
C SER A 192 -3.58 1.88 12.55
N ASP A 193 -3.12 0.63 12.53
CA ASP A 193 -1.82 0.27 11.96
C ASP A 193 -1.68 0.66 10.48
N ALA A 194 -2.78 0.63 9.72
CA ALA A 194 -2.80 1.05 8.33
C ALA A 194 -2.51 2.55 8.16
N MET A 195 -3.04 3.40 9.05
CA MET A 195 -2.78 4.84 9.00
C MET A 195 -1.35 5.17 9.47
N ASP A 196 -0.88 4.48 10.50
CA ASP A 196 0.49 4.61 10.99
C ASP A 196 1.49 4.17 9.91
N TYR A 197 1.21 3.07 9.21
CA TYR A 197 2.00 2.64 8.04
C TYR A 197 2.09 3.74 6.97
N HIS A 198 0.99 4.36 6.62
CA HIS A 198 0.98 5.41 5.61
C HIS A 198 1.78 6.65 6.02
N ALA A 199 1.71 7.03 7.30
CA ALA A 199 2.52 8.14 7.82
C ALA A 199 4.02 7.82 7.74
N LEU A 200 4.43 6.62 8.16
CA LEU A 200 5.82 6.16 8.10
C LEU A 200 6.32 6.03 6.66
N GLU A 201 5.54 5.46 5.77
CA GLU A 201 5.87 5.29 4.35
C GLU A 201 6.09 6.64 3.64
N ALA A 202 5.19 7.61 3.89
CA ALA A 202 5.33 8.94 3.34
C ALA A 202 6.56 9.68 3.90
N MET A 203 6.85 9.54 5.20
CA MET A 203 8.06 10.08 5.82
C MET A 203 9.32 9.43 5.24
N GLN A 204 9.36 8.11 5.15
CA GLN A 204 10.49 7.35 4.64
C GLN A 204 10.85 7.78 3.22
N CYS A 205 9.86 7.91 2.34
CA CYS A 205 10.04 8.38 0.97
C CYS A 205 10.78 9.73 0.88
N MET A 206 10.57 10.62 1.84
CA MET A 206 11.25 11.92 1.90
C MET A 206 12.63 11.81 2.57
N VAL A 207 12.75 11.03 3.63
CA VAL A 207 13.98 10.88 4.41
C VAL A 207 15.06 10.14 3.64
N GLU A 208 14.70 9.17 2.81
CA GLU A 208 15.66 8.42 1.97
C GLU A 208 16.33 9.28 0.88
N ARG A 209 15.85 10.50 0.65
CA ARG A 209 16.49 11.46 -0.25
C ARG A 209 17.72 12.16 0.36
N ARG A 210 17.95 11.96 1.66
CA ARG A 210 19.09 12.55 2.38
C ARG A 210 20.44 12.02 1.92
N GLN A 211 21.50 12.72 2.28
CA GLN A 211 22.87 12.29 2.05
C GLN A 211 23.09 10.87 2.65
N GLY A 212 23.57 9.96 1.82
CA GLY A 212 23.77 8.56 2.18
C GLY A 212 22.56 7.67 1.98
N GLY A 213 21.39 8.23 1.63
CA GLY A 213 20.18 7.45 1.28
C GLY A 213 19.64 6.62 2.44
N GLU A 214 19.23 5.38 2.14
CA GLU A 214 18.77 4.40 3.13
C GLU A 214 19.95 3.86 3.97
N THR A 215 19.82 3.98 5.28
CA THR A 215 20.87 3.54 6.25
C THR A 215 20.34 2.57 7.30
N GLY A 216 19.07 2.16 7.20
CA GLY A 216 18.37 1.36 8.19
C GLY A 216 17.90 2.17 9.41
N VAL A 217 17.17 1.50 10.28
CA VAL A 217 16.61 2.04 11.53
C VAL A 217 17.37 1.46 12.71
N SER A 218 18.00 2.31 13.52
CA SER A 218 18.80 1.88 14.68
C SER A 218 17.98 1.70 15.95
N ALA A 219 16.89 2.44 16.11
CA ALA A 219 16.00 2.37 17.26
C ALA A 219 14.61 2.87 16.91
N VAL A 220 13.61 2.31 17.57
CA VAL A 220 12.21 2.74 17.50
C VAL A 220 11.68 2.89 18.90
N GLN A 221 10.91 3.95 19.14
CA GLN A 221 10.22 4.14 20.40
C GLN A 221 8.77 4.57 20.14
N LEU A 222 7.83 3.87 20.72
CA LEU A 222 6.43 4.26 20.78
C LEU A 222 6.18 5.10 22.04
N ILE A 223 5.55 6.25 21.87
CA ILE A 223 5.12 7.12 22.97
C ILE A 223 3.65 7.47 22.73
N GLU A 224 2.83 7.42 23.78
CA GLU A 224 1.38 7.62 23.66
C GLU A 224 0.85 8.67 24.63
N GLY A 225 -0.29 9.23 24.30
CA GLY A 225 -1.02 10.16 25.16
C GLY A 225 -0.22 11.39 25.56
N ASN A 226 -0.26 11.76 26.84
CA ASN A 226 0.43 12.94 27.35
C ASN A 226 1.96 12.85 27.30
N ASP A 227 2.53 11.67 27.27
CA ASP A 227 3.98 11.47 27.22
C ASP A 227 4.60 11.96 25.91
N VAL A 228 3.80 12.01 24.83
CA VAL A 228 4.21 12.64 23.55
C VAL A 228 4.58 14.12 23.80
N TRP A 229 3.76 14.84 24.58
CA TRP A 229 3.98 16.26 24.86
C TRP A 229 5.13 16.50 25.84
N HIS A 230 5.27 15.63 26.84
CA HIS A 230 6.44 15.65 27.73
C HIS A 230 7.75 15.41 26.94
N ALA A 231 7.76 14.44 26.03
CA ALA A 231 8.88 14.21 25.14
C ALA A 231 9.25 15.43 24.28
N GLY A 232 8.26 16.20 23.82
CA GLY A 232 8.48 17.46 23.13
C GLY A 232 9.04 18.56 24.02
N GLN A 233 8.59 18.66 25.29
CA GLN A 233 9.19 19.57 26.29
C GLN A 233 10.65 19.21 26.58
N ASP A 234 10.96 17.91 26.64
CA ASP A 234 12.30 17.37 26.83
C ASP A 234 13.16 17.42 25.55
N ARG A 235 12.66 18.04 24.47
CA ARG A 235 13.31 18.18 23.17
C ARG A 235 13.66 16.86 22.49
N ARG A 236 12.89 15.81 22.71
CA ARG A 236 13.05 14.51 22.05
C ARG A 236 12.52 14.52 20.62
N TRP A 237 11.68 15.51 20.28
CA TRP A 237 11.25 15.83 18.92
C TRP A 237 11.09 17.34 18.77
N SER A 238 11.16 17.82 17.53
CA SER A 238 11.21 19.26 17.23
C SER A 238 9.81 19.90 17.23
N ARG A 239 9.55 20.74 18.21
CA ARG A 239 8.36 21.58 18.26
C ARG A 239 8.28 22.53 17.06
N ARG A 240 9.42 23.03 16.59
CA ARG A 240 9.50 23.91 15.42
C ARG A 240 9.01 23.21 14.15
N LEU A 241 9.34 21.92 13.97
CA LEU A 241 8.85 21.11 12.84
C LEU A 241 7.34 20.89 12.96
N LEU A 242 6.82 20.63 14.16
CA LEU A 242 5.38 20.50 14.40
C LEU A 242 4.65 21.80 14.03
N GLU A 243 5.10 22.94 14.50
CA GLU A 243 4.52 24.26 14.20
C GLU A 243 4.56 24.55 12.69
N GLY A 244 5.67 24.24 12.02
CA GLY A 244 5.81 24.36 10.58
C GLY A 244 4.83 23.49 9.81
N ALA A 245 4.70 22.21 10.18
CA ALA A 245 3.76 21.30 9.53
C ALA A 245 2.30 21.73 9.73
N LEU A 246 1.92 22.12 10.94
CA LEU A 246 0.57 22.62 11.24
C LEU A 246 0.23 23.93 10.51
N ALA A 247 1.20 24.82 10.32
CA ALA A 247 0.98 26.05 9.58
C ALA A 247 0.61 25.83 8.10
N HIS A 248 0.98 24.67 7.55
CA HIS A 248 0.71 24.30 6.14
C HIS A 248 -0.44 23.29 5.99
N SER A 249 -1.12 22.93 7.09
CA SER A 249 -2.23 21.99 7.03
C SER A 249 -3.57 22.73 6.86
N ASP A 250 -4.28 22.42 5.79
CA ASP A 250 -5.64 22.91 5.54
C ASP A 250 -6.71 22.10 6.30
N SER A 251 -6.33 20.95 6.84
CA SER A 251 -7.27 20.00 7.49
C SER A 251 -7.47 20.26 8.99
N ARG A 252 -6.75 21.20 9.58
CA ARG A 252 -6.93 21.53 10.99
C ARG A 252 -8.18 22.38 11.21
N SER A 253 -8.98 22.02 12.20
CA SER A 253 -10.05 22.87 12.72
C SER A 253 -9.49 23.75 13.83
N GLY A 254 -9.49 25.08 13.62
CA GLY A 254 -9.02 26.05 14.59
C GLY A 254 -7.56 26.46 14.44
N THR A 255 -7.24 27.58 15.12
CA THR A 255 -5.94 28.27 14.98
C THR A 255 -5.06 28.12 16.20
N ALA A 256 -5.55 27.54 17.28
CA ALA A 256 -4.89 27.66 18.57
C ALA A 256 -4.03 26.43 18.89
N ILE A 257 -2.78 26.71 19.17
CA ILE A 257 -1.94 25.87 20.00
C ILE A 257 -2.17 26.37 21.43
N ASP A 258 -2.98 25.65 22.21
CA ASP A 258 -3.18 25.96 23.62
C ASP A 258 -2.17 25.15 24.45
N ASP A 259 -1.43 25.81 25.33
CA ASP A 259 -0.33 25.20 26.11
C ASP A 259 0.67 24.39 25.26
N GLY A 260 0.84 24.79 24.00
CA GLY A 260 1.73 24.10 23.07
C GLY A 260 1.18 22.84 22.45
N ARG A 261 -0.11 22.61 22.59
CA ARG A 261 -0.84 21.48 21.97
C ARG A 261 -1.82 22.03 20.95
N PRO A 262 -1.93 21.41 19.76
CA PRO A 262 -3.04 21.74 18.88
C PRO A 262 -4.35 21.33 19.56
N GLN A 263 -5.39 22.13 19.36
CA GLN A 263 -6.74 21.84 19.91
C GLN A 263 -7.38 20.65 19.19
N ASP A 264 -6.96 20.33 18.00
CA ASP A 264 -7.38 19.12 17.28
C ASP A 264 -6.67 17.90 17.87
N GLN A 265 -7.39 16.78 17.93
CA GLN A 265 -6.79 15.50 18.24
C GLN A 265 -5.78 15.13 17.13
N ILE A 266 -4.54 15.48 17.34
CA ILE A 266 -3.44 14.90 16.56
C ILE A 266 -3.31 13.48 17.06
N GLY A 267 -3.52 12.53 16.16
CA GLY A 267 -3.29 11.13 16.45
C GLY A 267 -1.82 10.88 16.86
N ARG A 268 -1.53 9.66 17.24
CA ARG A 268 -0.24 9.21 17.79
C ARG A 268 0.94 9.77 17.00
N ALA A 269 1.88 10.43 17.67
CA ALA A 269 3.15 10.81 17.08
C ALA A 269 4.14 9.66 17.27
N HIS A 270 4.71 9.17 16.18
CA HIS A 270 5.86 8.26 16.21
C HIS A 270 7.13 9.09 16.04
N VAL A 271 8.08 8.90 16.91
CA VAL A 271 9.37 9.59 16.91
C VAL A 271 10.47 8.57 16.60
#